data_d6b712c7280b9aa6e2fa1f5180e61fb8
#
_entry.id   d6b712c7280b9aa6e2fa1f5180e61fb8
#
_cell.length_a   1.000
_cell.length_b   1.000
_cell.length_c   1.000
_cell.angle_alpha   90.00
_cell.angle_beta   90.00
_cell.angle_gamma   90.00
#
_symmetry.space_group_name_H-M   'P 1'
#
loop_
_entity.id
_entity.type
_entity.pdbx_description
1 polymer ?
#
loop_
_entity_poly.entity_id
_entity_poly.type
_entity_poly.pdbx_seq_one_letter_code
_entity_poly.pdbx_strand_id
1 'polypeptide(L)'
;MEQVPVAPEFTHPAVEEIELAAVLHALSDPQRLRIVRELAANAEPLACGSFALDVGKSTRTHHFRVLREAGLIEQRRDGTRKLSVLRREDLDTRFPGLLDAVLSA
;
A
#
# COMPACT_ATOMS: atom_id res chain seq x y z
N MET A 1 -19.22 26.10 19.72
CA MET A 1 -17.80 26.02 19.39
C MET A 1 -17.59 24.97 18.33
N GLU A 2 -17.07 25.35 17.19
CA GLU A 2 -16.82 24.40 16.11
C GLU A 2 -15.61 23.55 16.43
N GLN A 3 -15.75 22.26 16.22
CA GLN A 3 -14.67 21.33 16.35
C GLN A 3 -13.97 21.19 15.00
N VAL A 4 -12.69 21.51 14.96
CA VAL A 4 -11.90 21.33 13.74
C VAL A 4 -11.72 19.82 13.50
N PRO A 5 -12.09 19.30 12.32
CA PRO A 5 -11.88 17.89 12.03
C PRO A 5 -10.40 17.54 12.08
N VAL A 6 -10.09 16.46 12.77
CA VAL A 6 -8.72 15.93 12.76
C VAL A 6 -8.50 15.25 11.41
N ALA A 7 -7.41 15.61 10.74
CA ALA A 7 -7.07 14.97 9.49
C ALA A 7 -6.84 13.47 9.73
N PRO A 8 -7.31 12.60 8.82
CA PRO A 8 -7.05 11.17 8.96
C PRO A 8 -5.54 10.90 8.95
N GLU A 9 -5.09 9.96 9.75
CA GLU A 9 -3.68 9.59 9.84
C GLU A 9 -3.14 9.14 8.48
N PHE A 10 -3.97 8.40 7.74
CA PHE A 10 -3.62 7.93 6.40
C PHE A 10 -4.60 8.47 5.39
N THR A 11 -4.08 9.07 4.33
CA THR A 11 -4.88 9.48 3.18
C THR A 11 -4.66 8.52 2.04
N HIS A 12 -5.72 8.28 1.27
CA HIS A 12 -5.69 7.34 0.15
C HIS A 12 -6.32 7.97 -1.08
N PRO A 13 -5.75 7.75 -2.27
CA PRO A 13 -6.40 8.19 -3.49
C PRO A 13 -7.69 7.39 -3.73
N ALA A 14 -8.71 8.03 -4.28
CA ALA A 14 -9.88 7.34 -4.77
C ALA A 14 -9.49 6.47 -5.97
N VAL A 15 -10.30 5.47 -6.30
CA VAL A 15 -10.00 4.56 -7.42
C VAL A 15 -9.69 5.33 -8.70
N GLU A 16 -10.52 6.32 -9.02
CA GLU A 16 -10.37 7.12 -10.25
C GLU A 16 -9.17 8.04 -10.22
N GLU A 17 -8.56 8.25 -9.07
CA GLU A 17 -7.36 9.08 -8.90
C GLU A 17 -6.06 8.28 -9.03
N ILE A 18 -6.16 6.94 -9.05
CA ILE A 18 -4.97 6.09 -9.15
C ILE A 18 -4.38 6.20 -10.56
N GLU A 19 -3.11 6.59 -10.63
CA GLU A 19 -2.42 6.78 -11.90
C GLU A 19 -1.44 5.64 -12.17
N LEU A 20 -1.41 5.17 -13.41
CA LEU A 20 -0.55 4.05 -13.81
C LEU A 20 0.93 4.33 -13.54
N ALA A 21 1.40 5.54 -13.86
CA ALA A 21 2.80 5.87 -13.65
C ALA A 21 3.20 5.80 -12.18
N ALA A 22 2.33 6.23 -11.28
CA ALA A 22 2.58 6.15 -9.84
C ALA A 22 2.63 4.69 -9.36
N VAL A 23 1.74 3.85 -9.86
CA VAL A 23 1.71 2.42 -9.54
C VAL A 23 3.00 1.75 -10.01
N LEU A 24 3.41 2.00 -11.25
CA LEU A 24 4.63 1.41 -11.80
C LEU A 24 5.88 1.89 -11.04
N HIS A 25 5.93 3.16 -10.68
CA HIS A 25 7.02 3.70 -9.87
C HIS A 25 7.09 3.00 -8.51
N ALA A 26 5.96 2.86 -7.84
CA ALA A 26 5.92 2.19 -6.54
C ALA A 26 6.39 0.74 -6.63
N LEU A 27 6.04 0.04 -7.70
CA LEU A 27 6.43 -1.35 -7.92
C LEU A 27 7.87 -1.53 -8.40
N SER A 28 8.55 -0.45 -8.78
CA SER A 28 9.91 -0.54 -9.34
C SER A 28 11.00 -0.81 -8.31
N ASP A 29 10.70 -0.69 -7.03
CA ASP A 29 11.66 -0.96 -5.96
C ASP A 29 11.49 -2.40 -5.46
N PRO A 30 12.59 -3.18 -5.34
CA PRO A 30 12.50 -4.58 -4.90
C PRO A 30 11.85 -4.78 -3.53
N GLN A 31 12.07 -3.87 -2.58
CA GLN A 31 11.46 -3.99 -1.26
C GLN A 31 9.96 -3.73 -1.32
N ARG A 32 9.54 -2.74 -2.09
CA ARG A 32 8.12 -2.45 -2.27
C ARG A 32 7.41 -3.58 -3.01
N LEU A 33 8.06 -4.14 -4.02
CA LEU A 33 7.51 -5.31 -4.73
C LEU A 33 7.33 -6.49 -3.79
N ARG A 34 8.28 -6.71 -2.89
CA ARG A 34 8.20 -7.76 -1.88
C ARG A 34 7.01 -7.55 -0.95
N ILE A 35 6.78 -6.31 -0.49
CA ILE A 35 5.63 -5.98 0.34
C ILE A 35 4.32 -6.35 -0.38
N VAL A 36 4.20 -5.96 -1.62
CA VAL A 36 3.00 -6.23 -2.42
C VAL A 36 2.78 -7.73 -2.60
N ARG A 37 3.83 -8.49 -2.85
CA ARG A 37 3.75 -9.95 -2.96
C ARG A 37 3.29 -10.60 -1.67
N GLU A 38 3.80 -10.15 -0.54
CA GLU A 38 3.39 -10.69 0.76
C GLU A 38 1.94 -10.36 1.07
N LEU A 39 1.49 -9.13 0.77
CA LEU A 39 0.11 -8.75 0.95
C LEU A 39 -0.83 -9.56 0.06
N ALA A 40 -0.43 -9.82 -1.18
CA ALA A 40 -1.23 -10.61 -2.11
C ALA A 40 -1.37 -12.07 -1.66
N ALA A 41 -0.36 -12.59 -0.99
CA ALA A 41 -0.34 -13.98 -0.53
C ALA A 41 -1.15 -14.20 0.75
N ASN A 42 -1.60 -13.13 1.43
CA ASN A 42 -2.32 -13.22 2.69
C ASN A 42 -3.71 -12.65 2.56
N ALA A 43 -4.71 -13.37 3.11
CA ALA A 43 -6.10 -12.91 3.11
C ALA A 43 -6.35 -11.83 4.16
N GLU A 44 -5.55 -11.81 5.22
CA GLU A 44 -5.71 -10.89 6.33
C GLU A 44 -4.75 -9.71 6.22
N PRO A 45 -5.12 -8.52 6.74
CA PRO A 45 -4.20 -7.40 6.81
C PRO A 45 -2.93 -7.75 7.58
N LEU A 46 -1.79 -7.22 7.13
CA LEU A 46 -0.50 -7.47 7.77
C LEU A 46 0.01 -6.21 8.46
N ALA A 47 0.57 -6.39 9.66
CA ALA A 47 1.20 -5.29 10.37
C ALA A 47 2.52 -4.91 9.68
N CYS A 48 2.83 -3.61 9.62
CA CYS A 48 4.05 -3.12 8.97
C CYS A 48 5.32 -3.75 9.56
N GLY A 49 5.32 -4.05 10.86
CA GLY A 49 6.47 -4.67 11.51
C GLY A 49 6.65 -6.15 11.20
N SER A 50 5.67 -6.82 10.59
CA SER A 50 5.75 -8.25 10.29
C SER A 50 6.52 -8.54 8.99
N PHE A 51 6.85 -7.51 8.20
CA PHE A 51 7.59 -7.70 6.94
C PHE A 51 9.09 -7.79 7.23
N ALA A 52 9.73 -8.83 6.69
CA ALA A 52 11.17 -9.02 6.80
C ALA A 52 11.91 -8.19 5.75
N LEU A 53 11.95 -6.88 5.95
CA LEU A 53 12.65 -5.96 5.06
C LEU A 53 14.05 -5.68 5.57
N ASP A 54 15.01 -5.66 4.66
CA ASP A 54 16.40 -5.37 4.96
C ASP A 54 16.70 -3.87 4.85
N VAL A 55 15.92 -3.08 5.59
CA VAL A 55 16.02 -1.61 5.58
C VAL A 55 15.72 -1.06 6.97
N GLY A 56 16.20 0.16 7.23
CA GLY A 56 15.93 0.85 8.48
C GLY A 56 14.48 1.31 8.60
N LYS A 57 14.11 1.75 9.80
CA LYS A 57 12.73 2.12 10.13
C LYS A 57 12.20 3.27 9.26
N SER A 58 13.00 4.31 9.05
CA SER A 58 12.55 5.47 8.24
C SER A 58 12.37 5.09 6.77
N THR A 59 13.24 4.24 6.24
CA THR A 59 13.12 3.74 4.87
C THR A 59 11.90 2.86 4.73
N ARG A 60 11.63 2.02 5.72
CA ARG A 60 10.42 1.20 5.76
C ARG A 60 9.16 2.08 5.72
N THR A 61 9.10 3.10 6.56
CA THR A 61 7.99 4.04 6.60
C THR A 61 7.80 4.72 5.24
N HIS A 62 8.91 5.09 4.60
CA HIS A 62 8.87 5.70 3.27
C HIS A 62 8.30 4.74 2.22
N HIS A 63 8.70 3.48 2.23
CA HIS A 63 8.17 2.48 1.29
C HIS A 63 6.66 2.30 1.43
N PHE A 64 6.16 2.22 2.65
CA PHE A 64 4.72 2.09 2.88
C PHE A 64 3.96 3.34 2.44
N ARG A 65 4.55 4.53 2.65
CA ARG A 65 3.94 5.78 2.17
C ARG A 65 3.85 5.81 0.65
N VAL A 66 4.92 5.43 -0.05
CA VAL A 66 4.93 5.41 -1.52
C VAL A 66 3.84 4.48 -2.04
N LEU A 67 3.71 3.28 -1.45
CA LEU A 67 2.69 2.32 -1.85
C LEU A 67 1.28 2.85 -1.58
N ARG A 68 1.06 3.49 -0.44
CA ARG A 68 -0.24 4.05 -0.08
C ARG A 68 -0.63 5.20 -1.00
N GLU A 69 0.28 6.14 -1.22
CA GLU A 69 0.01 7.30 -2.08
C GLU A 69 -0.20 6.93 -3.53
N ALA A 70 0.41 5.84 -3.99
CA ALA A 70 0.20 5.31 -5.33
C ALA A 70 -1.14 4.58 -5.49
N GLY A 71 -1.80 4.24 -4.39
CA GLY A 71 -3.07 3.53 -4.44
C GLY A 71 -2.94 2.01 -4.43
N LEU A 72 -1.77 1.47 -4.13
CA LEU A 72 -1.55 0.02 -4.08
C LEU A 72 -2.03 -0.61 -2.79
N ILE A 73 -1.94 0.12 -1.68
CA ILE A 73 -2.32 -0.39 -0.37
C ILE A 73 -3.23 0.58 0.36
N GLU A 74 -4.03 0.03 1.24
CA GLU A 74 -4.77 0.78 2.24
C GLU A 74 -4.13 0.51 3.60
N GLN A 75 -3.97 1.54 4.40
CA GLN A 75 -3.41 1.43 5.75
C GLN A 75 -4.41 1.93 6.77
N ARG A 76 -4.42 1.31 7.92
CA ARG A 76 -5.22 1.75 9.06
C ARG A 76 -4.47 1.44 10.36
N ARG A 77 -4.81 2.19 11.39
CA ARG A 77 -4.28 1.91 12.72
C ARG A 77 -5.19 0.94 13.46
N ASP A 78 -4.56 -0.01 14.14
CA ASP A 78 -5.23 -0.96 15.04
C ASP A 78 -4.43 -0.98 16.34
N GLY A 79 -4.86 -0.18 17.31
CA GLY A 79 -4.08 0.04 18.53
C GLY A 79 -2.75 0.71 18.22
N THR A 80 -1.66 0.04 18.58
CA THR A 80 -0.30 0.53 18.31
C THR A 80 0.25 0.04 16.96
N ARG A 81 -0.51 -0.83 16.25
CA ARG A 81 -0.07 -1.41 14.99
C ARG A 81 -0.61 -0.62 13.81
N LYS A 82 0.14 -0.59 12.73
CA LYS A 82 -0.30 -0.12 11.44
C LYS A 82 -0.54 -1.34 10.56
N LEU A 83 -1.78 -1.51 10.12
CA LEU A 83 -2.16 -2.64 9.28
C LEU A 83 -2.25 -2.19 7.83
N SER A 84 -1.79 -3.04 6.92
CA SER A 84 -1.84 -2.78 5.49
C SER A 84 -2.56 -3.90 4.77
N VAL A 85 -3.30 -3.56 3.73
CA VAL A 85 -3.98 -4.50 2.85
C VAL A 85 -3.82 -4.04 1.40
N LEU A 86 -3.67 -4.99 0.48
CA LEU A 86 -3.57 -4.69 -0.95
C LEU A 86 -4.93 -4.27 -1.50
N ARG A 87 -4.96 -3.17 -2.25
CA ARG A 87 -6.18 -2.68 -2.90
C ARG A 87 -6.44 -3.43 -4.21
N ARG A 88 -6.57 -4.74 -4.13
CA ARG A 88 -6.65 -5.62 -5.29
C ARG A 88 -7.82 -5.30 -6.21
N GLU A 89 -9.01 -5.15 -5.64
CA GLU A 89 -10.21 -4.88 -6.45
C GLU A 89 -10.11 -3.56 -7.19
N ASP A 90 -9.61 -2.53 -6.51
CA ASP A 90 -9.45 -1.21 -7.10
C ASP A 90 -8.46 -1.23 -8.25
N LEU A 91 -7.36 -1.93 -8.06
CA LEU A 91 -6.32 -2.03 -9.09
C LEU A 91 -6.77 -2.89 -10.27
N ASP A 92 -7.51 -3.96 -10.01
CA ASP A 92 -8.07 -4.81 -11.08
C ASP A 92 -9.12 -4.06 -11.88
N THR A 93 -9.89 -3.19 -11.21
CA THR A 93 -10.88 -2.34 -11.89
C THR A 93 -10.20 -1.29 -12.76
N ARG A 94 -9.17 -0.63 -12.20
CA ARG A 94 -8.49 0.46 -12.86
C ARG A 94 -7.55 -0.01 -13.98
N PHE A 95 -6.81 -1.10 -13.73
CA PHE A 95 -5.81 -1.65 -14.65
C PHE A 95 -5.95 -3.17 -14.71
N PRO A 96 -6.95 -3.69 -15.46
CA PRO A 96 -7.19 -5.13 -15.52
C PRO A 96 -5.94 -5.91 -15.98
N GLY A 97 -5.59 -6.93 -15.22
CA GLY A 97 -4.46 -7.80 -15.54
C GLY A 97 -3.09 -7.32 -15.08
N LEU A 98 -2.96 -6.06 -14.65
CA LEU A 98 -1.66 -5.52 -14.24
C LEU A 98 -1.09 -6.25 -13.02
N LEU A 99 -1.86 -6.37 -11.94
CA LEU A 99 -1.39 -7.05 -10.74
C LEU A 99 -1.08 -8.52 -11.00
N ASP A 100 -1.93 -9.21 -11.74
CA ASP A 100 -1.69 -10.61 -12.06
C ASP A 100 -0.36 -10.79 -12.81
N ALA A 101 -0.08 -9.91 -13.74
CA ALA A 101 1.18 -9.94 -14.48
C ALA A 101 2.38 -9.70 -13.58
N VAL A 102 2.28 -8.71 -12.68
CA VAL A 102 3.35 -8.37 -11.75
C VAL A 102 3.58 -9.50 -10.74
N LEU A 103 2.50 -10.06 -10.20
CA LEU A 103 2.60 -11.08 -9.15
C LEU A 103 3.05 -12.44 -9.69
N SER A 104 2.85 -12.70 -10.97
CA SER A 104 3.30 -13.95 -11.60
C SER A 104 4.71 -13.86 -12.20
N ALA A 105 5.28 -12.70 -12.20
CA ALA A 105 6.62 -12.49 -12.74
C ALA A 105 7.73 -13.05 -11.86
#